data_c134feee277db8ac37ddebe687252e22
#
_entry.id   c134feee277db8ac37ddebe687252e22
#
_cell.length_a   1.000
_cell.length_b   1.000
_cell.length_c   1.000
_cell.angle_alpha   90.00
_cell.angle_beta   90.00
_cell.angle_gamma   90.00
#
_symmetry.space_group_name_H-M   'P 1'
#
loop_
_entity.id
_entity.type
_entity.pdbx_description
1 polymer ?
#
loop_
_entity_poly.entity_id
_entity_poly.type
_entity_poly.pdbx_seq_one_letter_code
_entity_poly.pdbx_strand_id
1 'polypeptide(L)'
;VTETSPPLGDAPVEPSVKPSVKPPVDVVLPCLDEAAALPWVLERIPPGWRAIVVDNGSTDGSAELAASLGAYVVHEPRRGFGAACHAGLRAATADVVCFCDCDASLDPGLLPSVARPVLDGTADLVLGRRRPTVRRAWPTHARLANLELARLVRRRTGLRLHDLGPMRAARREALLGLGLTDRRSGYPLQMVVRAADADWRVRELDVPYTPRVGRSKVTGTWRGTWNAVRDMRAVLAAPPQPAPPREHRPADTAGALR
;
A
#
# COMPACT_ATOMS: atom_id res chain seq x y z
N VAL A 1 50.29 36.87 45.67
CA VAL A 1 49.52 37.18 44.49
C VAL A 1 49.21 35.83 43.84
N THR A 2 48.01 35.31 44.12
CA THR A 2 47.50 34.05 43.58
C THR A 2 46.54 34.41 42.46
N GLU A 3 46.91 34.06 41.24
CA GLU A 3 46.14 34.28 40.04
C GLU A 3 45.19 33.08 39.86
N THR A 4 43.88 33.31 39.96
CA THR A 4 42.80 32.33 39.77
C THR A 4 42.34 32.40 38.33
N SER A 5 42.56 31.33 37.55
CA SER A 5 42.00 31.19 36.19
C SER A 5 40.51 30.96 36.24
N PRO A 6 39.72 31.55 35.32
CA PRO A 6 38.26 31.33 35.24
C PRO A 6 37.91 29.94 34.63
N PRO A 7 36.78 29.35 35.00
CA PRO A 7 36.35 28.05 34.46
C PRO A 7 35.95 28.17 32.99
N LEU A 8 36.35 27.20 32.19
CA LEU A 8 35.93 26.98 30.81
C LEU A 8 34.42 26.75 30.78
N GLY A 9 33.70 27.64 30.13
CA GLY A 9 32.28 27.55 29.91
C GLY A 9 31.98 26.37 28.95
N ASP A 10 31.03 25.55 29.35
CA ASP A 10 30.41 24.52 28.48
C ASP A 10 29.78 25.19 27.25
N ALA A 11 30.33 24.91 26.08
CA ALA A 11 29.68 25.27 24.82
C ALA A 11 28.41 24.45 24.65
N PRO A 12 27.28 25.05 24.22
CA PRO A 12 26.04 24.30 23.97
C PRO A 12 26.28 23.28 22.86
N VAL A 13 26.05 22.00 23.17
CA VAL A 13 26.03 20.93 22.18
C VAL A 13 24.79 21.14 21.31
N GLU A 14 24.98 21.65 20.10
CA GLU A 14 23.94 21.69 19.11
C GLU A 14 23.47 20.25 18.82
N PRO A 15 22.15 19.98 18.83
CA PRO A 15 21.65 18.69 18.46
C PRO A 15 22.01 18.44 16.99
N SER A 16 22.85 17.44 16.75
CA SER A 16 23.19 16.96 15.42
C SER A 16 21.91 16.47 14.73
N VAL A 17 21.26 17.35 13.97
CA VAL A 17 20.17 16.98 13.08
C VAL A 17 20.80 16.15 11.98
N LYS A 18 20.72 14.82 12.12
CA LYS A 18 21.05 13.90 11.01
C LYS A 18 20.21 14.31 9.81
N PRO A 19 20.80 14.50 8.62
CA PRO A 19 20.01 14.77 7.42
C PRO A 19 18.99 13.64 7.27
N SER A 20 17.71 14.01 7.23
CA SER A 20 16.61 13.08 7.05
C SER A 20 16.72 12.50 5.64
N VAL A 21 17.43 11.37 5.53
CA VAL A 21 17.52 10.63 4.27
C VAL A 21 16.10 10.16 3.95
N LYS A 22 15.57 10.60 2.80
CA LYS A 22 14.26 10.17 2.29
C LYS A 22 14.25 8.65 2.19
N PRO A 23 13.27 7.96 2.77
CA PRO A 23 13.19 6.51 2.67
C PRO A 23 13.05 6.10 1.19
N PRO A 24 13.66 4.98 0.77
CA PRO A 24 13.57 4.53 -0.62
C PRO A 24 12.14 4.12 -1.01
N VAL A 25 11.38 3.61 -0.06
CA VAL A 25 9.99 3.18 -0.24
C VAL A 25 9.19 3.48 1.03
N ASP A 26 7.98 3.94 0.87
CA ASP A 26 6.97 4.01 1.94
C ASP A 26 6.01 2.84 1.84
N VAL A 27 5.70 2.22 2.97
CA VAL A 27 4.74 1.10 3.07
C VAL A 27 3.50 1.58 3.79
N VAL A 28 2.41 1.71 3.06
CA VAL A 28 1.09 2.07 3.59
C VAL A 28 0.39 0.83 4.12
N LEU A 29 0.03 0.86 5.38
CA LEU A 29 -0.57 -0.22 6.16
C LEU A 29 -1.93 0.24 6.70
N PRO A 30 -3.04 0.05 5.95
CA PRO A 30 -4.39 0.35 6.45
C PRO A 30 -4.69 -0.50 7.69
N CYS A 31 -5.01 0.14 8.80
CA CYS A 31 -5.19 -0.51 10.10
C CYS A 31 -6.58 -0.21 10.68
N LEU A 32 -7.24 -1.25 11.17
CA LEU A 32 -8.47 -1.16 11.95
C LEU A 32 -8.57 -2.36 12.90
N ASP A 33 -8.30 -2.16 14.19
CA ASP A 33 -8.28 -3.19 15.23
C ASP A 33 -7.39 -4.39 14.85
N GLU A 34 -6.10 -4.14 14.63
CA GLU A 34 -5.11 -5.15 14.23
C GLU A 34 -3.91 -5.23 15.23
N ALA A 35 -4.11 -4.81 16.49
CA ALA A 35 -3.04 -4.79 17.50
C ALA A 35 -2.31 -6.13 17.64
N ALA A 36 -3.03 -7.26 17.52
CA ALA A 36 -2.44 -8.59 17.63
C ALA A 36 -1.48 -8.95 16.47
N ALA A 37 -1.67 -8.36 15.29
CA ALA A 37 -0.86 -8.65 14.10
C ALA A 37 0.29 -7.65 13.89
N LEU A 38 0.14 -6.42 14.36
CA LEU A 38 1.07 -5.31 14.11
C LEU A 38 2.53 -5.60 14.46
N PRO A 39 2.88 -6.23 15.60
CA PRO A 39 4.28 -6.52 15.92
C PRO A 39 4.94 -7.40 14.84
N TRP A 40 4.26 -8.44 14.40
CA TRP A 40 4.74 -9.34 13.36
C TRP A 40 4.87 -8.64 12.00
N VAL A 41 3.92 -7.77 11.65
CA VAL A 41 3.91 -7.01 10.39
C VAL A 41 5.05 -6.00 10.38
N LEU A 42 5.21 -5.21 11.44
CA LEU A 42 6.19 -4.13 11.50
C LEU A 42 7.64 -4.64 11.58
N GLU A 43 7.88 -5.75 12.30
CA GLU A 43 9.17 -6.42 12.35
C GLU A 43 9.68 -6.85 10.97
N ARG A 44 8.75 -7.15 10.03
CA ARG A 44 9.05 -7.63 8.68
C ARG A 44 9.10 -6.56 7.61
N ILE A 45 8.89 -5.31 7.96
CA ILE A 45 9.13 -4.19 7.04
C ILE A 45 10.61 -4.18 6.66
N PRO A 46 10.95 -4.12 5.37
CA PRO A 46 12.35 -4.14 4.94
C PRO A 46 13.20 -3.03 5.59
N PRO A 47 14.44 -3.30 5.96
CA PRO A 47 15.34 -2.32 6.57
C PRO A 47 15.45 -1.05 5.72
N GLY A 48 15.34 0.12 6.36
CA GLY A 48 15.39 1.42 5.71
C GLY A 48 14.11 1.87 5.02
N TRP A 49 13.08 1.02 4.93
CA TRP A 49 11.74 1.40 4.47
C TRP A 49 10.94 1.98 5.62
N ARG A 50 10.03 2.90 5.31
CA ARG A 50 9.19 3.52 6.33
C ARG A 50 7.79 2.92 6.32
N ALA A 51 7.38 2.39 7.48
CA ALA A 51 6.00 1.97 7.71
C ALA A 51 5.11 3.18 8.00
N ILE A 52 4.02 3.32 7.26
CA ILE A 52 2.95 4.30 7.49
C ILE A 52 1.70 3.53 7.87
N VAL A 53 1.46 3.38 9.16
CA VAL A 53 0.24 2.76 9.69
C VAL A 53 -0.87 3.80 9.67
N VAL A 54 -1.94 3.52 8.92
CA VAL A 54 -3.09 4.42 8.84
C VAL A 54 -4.20 3.88 9.71
N ASP A 55 -4.31 4.43 10.91
CA ASP A 55 -5.40 4.09 11.82
C ASP A 55 -6.72 4.63 11.31
N ASN A 56 -7.67 3.74 11.05
CA ASN A 56 -9.01 4.09 10.56
C ASN A 56 -10.06 3.99 11.67
N GLY A 57 -9.68 4.39 12.88
CA GLY A 57 -10.50 4.46 14.08
C GLY A 57 -10.51 3.14 14.85
N SER A 58 -9.36 2.55 15.12
CA SER A 58 -9.19 1.39 15.99
C SER A 58 -9.59 1.70 17.44
N THR A 59 -9.99 0.67 18.17
CA THR A 59 -10.38 0.76 19.58
C THR A 59 -9.60 -0.21 20.46
N ASP A 60 -8.66 -0.95 19.87
CA ASP A 60 -7.89 -2.02 20.50
C ASP A 60 -6.44 -1.60 20.87
N GLY A 61 -6.10 -0.31 20.75
CA GLY A 61 -4.75 0.18 21.00
C GLY A 61 -3.79 0.03 19.80
N SER A 62 -4.30 -0.29 18.61
CA SER A 62 -3.46 -0.48 17.41
C SER A 62 -2.60 0.74 17.08
N ALA A 63 -3.14 1.97 17.22
CA ALA A 63 -2.43 3.19 16.86
C ALA A 63 -1.25 3.44 17.79
N GLU A 64 -1.46 3.34 19.10
CA GLU A 64 -0.45 3.53 20.13
C GLU A 64 0.65 2.46 20.04
N LEU A 65 0.25 1.21 19.80
CA LEU A 65 1.18 0.12 19.60
C LEU A 65 2.04 0.33 18.35
N ALA A 66 1.45 0.72 17.22
CA ALA A 66 2.19 1.01 16.00
C ALA A 66 3.24 2.12 16.21
N ALA A 67 2.86 3.20 16.89
CA ALA A 67 3.76 4.30 17.22
C ALA A 67 4.92 3.82 18.12
N SER A 68 4.64 3.02 19.14
CA SER A 68 5.66 2.46 20.06
C SER A 68 6.65 1.53 19.34
N LEU A 69 6.23 0.90 18.24
CA LEU A 69 7.06 0.04 17.38
C LEU A 69 7.78 0.84 16.27
N GLY A 70 7.72 2.18 16.30
CA GLY A 70 8.46 3.05 15.39
C GLY A 70 7.80 3.32 14.04
N ALA A 71 6.53 2.94 13.86
CA ALA A 71 5.79 3.28 12.65
C ALA A 71 5.36 4.75 12.65
N TYR A 72 5.29 5.35 11.48
CA TYR A 72 4.64 6.66 11.31
C TYR A 72 3.12 6.45 11.28
N VAL A 73 2.42 6.95 12.29
CA VAL A 73 0.97 6.78 12.42
C VAL A 73 0.21 7.97 11.82
N VAL A 74 -0.78 7.67 10.98
CA VAL A 74 -1.71 8.63 10.40
C VAL A 74 -3.11 8.26 10.86
N HIS A 75 -3.85 9.21 11.42
CA HIS A 75 -5.26 9.01 11.79
C HIS A 75 -6.17 9.46 10.65
N GLU A 76 -6.99 8.53 10.13
CA GLU A 76 -8.01 8.82 9.11
C GLU A 76 -9.41 8.62 9.71
N PRO A 77 -10.11 9.72 10.05
CA PRO A 77 -11.41 9.64 10.71
C PRO A 77 -12.53 9.11 9.80
N ARG A 78 -12.38 9.27 8.49
CA ARG A 78 -13.35 8.76 7.52
C ARG A 78 -13.22 7.25 7.41
N ARG A 79 -14.19 6.51 7.93
CA ARG A 79 -14.23 5.05 7.84
C ARG A 79 -14.21 4.56 6.40
N GLY A 80 -13.31 3.63 6.10
CA GLY A 80 -13.22 2.94 4.82
C GLY A 80 -11.80 2.55 4.42
N PHE A 81 -11.63 1.35 3.87
CA PHE A 81 -10.33 0.85 3.41
C PHE A 81 -9.65 1.81 2.43
N GLY A 82 -10.40 2.32 1.45
CA GLY A 82 -9.89 3.29 0.48
C GLY A 82 -9.52 4.63 1.10
N ALA A 83 -10.22 5.06 2.18
CA ALA A 83 -9.86 6.27 2.91
C ALA A 83 -8.49 6.11 3.58
N ALA A 84 -8.27 5.00 4.28
CA ALA A 84 -7.00 4.70 4.90
C ALA A 84 -5.86 4.57 3.87
N CYS A 85 -6.06 3.83 2.78
CA CYS A 85 -5.07 3.74 1.70
C CYS A 85 -4.72 5.11 1.12
N HIS A 86 -5.72 5.95 0.86
CA HIS A 86 -5.51 7.28 0.28
C HIS A 86 -4.83 8.24 1.26
N ALA A 87 -5.18 8.22 2.54
CA ALA A 87 -4.52 9.02 3.57
C ALA A 87 -3.03 8.66 3.69
N GLY A 88 -2.71 7.36 3.69
CA GLY A 88 -1.33 6.88 3.68
C GLY A 88 -0.57 7.28 2.42
N LEU A 89 -1.18 7.18 1.24
CA LEU A 89 -0.58 7.63 -0.02
C LEU A 89 -0.25 9.13 0.02
N ARG A 90 -1.11 9.96 0.60
CA ARG A 90 -0.85 11.40 0.76
C ARG A 90 0.24 11.70 1.77
N ALA A 91 0.32 10.93 2.84
CA ALA A 91 1.35 11.07 3.89
C ALA A 91 2.72 10.53 3.46
N ALA A 92 2.76 9.69 2.42
CA ALA A 92 3.98 9.16 1.85
C ALA A 92 4.84 10.28 1.25
N THR A 93 6.16 10.10 1.30
CA THR A 93 7.16 11.04 0.75
C THR A 93 8.17 10.34 -0.17
N ALA A 94 8.26 9.01 -0.10
CA ALA A 94 9.10 8.22 -0.99
C ALA A 94 8.58 8.26 -2.44
N ASP A 95 9.47 8.00 -3.41
CA ASP A 95 9.08 7.96 -4.83
C ASP A 95 8.23 6.74 -5.16
N VAL A 96 8.44 5.64 -4.45
CA VAL A 96 7.66 4.41 -4.58
C VAL A 96 6.87 4.18 -3.30
N VAL A 97 5.61 3.84 -3.46
CA VAL A 97 4.71 3.46 -2.37
C VAL A 97 4.27 2.02 -2.55
N CYS A 98 4.38 1.26 -1.47
CA CYS A 98 3.78 -0.06 -1.34
C CYS A 98 2.54 -0.01 -0.47
N PHE A 99 1.60 -0.92 -0.71
CA PHE A 99 0.46 -1.20 0.16
C PHE A 99 0.54 -2.64 0.64
N CYS A 100 0.20 -2.88 1.88
CA CYS A 100 0.09 -4.21 2.46
C CYS A 100 -0.96 -4.19 3.57
N ASP A 101 -1.72 -5.29 3.74
CA ASP A 101 -2.66 -5.41 4.86
C ASP A 101 -1.91 -5.60 6.19
N CYS A 102 -2.52 -5.12 7.29
CA CYS A 102 -1.97 -5.21 8.65
C CYS A 102 -2.33 -6.50 9.39
N ASP A 103 -2.99 -7.46 8.75
CA ASP A 103 -3.59 -8.64 9.40
C ASP A 103 -2.71 -9.90 9.39
N ALA A 104 -1.43 -9.75 9.06
CA ALA A 104 -0.43 -10.80 8.92
C ALA A 104 -0.78 -11.90 7.89
N SER A 105 -1.74 -11.67 7.00
CA SER A 105 -2.06 -12.62 5.92
C SER A 105 -1.05 -12.60 4.76
N LEU A 106 -0.28 -11.52 4.64
CA LEU A 106 0.78 -11.31 3.66
C LEU A 106 2.07 -10.92 4.40
N ASP A 107 3.18 -11.50 4.00
CA ASP A 107 4.48 -11.20 4.60
C ASP A 107 5.08 -9.91 4.00
N PRO A 108 5.25 -8.81 4.79
CA PRO A 108 5.90 -7.60 4.31
C PRO A 108 7.33 -7.80 3.81
N GLY A 109 8.02 -8.85 4.24
CA GLY A 109 9.35 -9.23 3.74
C GLY A 109 9.38 -9.53 2.24
N LEU A 110 8.22 -9.73 1.60
CA LEU A 110 8.08 -9.94 0.15
C LEU A 110 7.94 -8.62 -0.64
N LEU A 111 7.72 -7.48 0.04
CA LEU A 111 7.56 -6.19 -0.61
C LEU A 111 8.72 -5.78 -1.53
N PRO A 112 10.00 -6.10 -1.24
CA PRO A 112 11.08 -5.80 -2.17
C PRO A 112 10.90 -6.42 -3.55
N SER A 113 10.40 -7.66 -3.63
CA SER A 113 10.13 -8.31 -4.93
C SER A 113 8.97 -7.67 -5.68
N VAL A 114 7.95 -7.18 -4.95
CA VAL A 114 6.79 -6.48 -5.53
C VAL A 114 7.16 -5.06 -5.98
N ALA A 115 8.01 -4.36 -5.24
CA ALA A 115 8.44 -3.01 -5.58
C ALA A 115 9.49 -2.96 -6.70
N ARG A 116 10.31 -4.00 -6.83
CA ARG A 116 11.45 -4.02 -7.76
C ARG A 116 11.09 -3.65 -9.20
N PRO A 117 10.04 -4.21 -9.84
CA PRO A 117 9.71 -3.84 -11.22
C PRO A 117 9.30 -2.37 -11.36
N VAL A 118 8.79 -1.73 -10.29
CA VAL A 118 8.47 -0.29 -10.28
C VAL A 118 9.75 0.54 -10.13
N LEU A 119 10.64 0.12 -9.24
CA LEU A 119 11.94 0.76 -9.03
C LEU A 119 12.79 0.71 -10.30
N ASP A 120 12.84 -0.46 -10.95
CA ASP A 120 13.58 -0.69 -12.21
C ASP A 120 12.88 -0.06 -13.43
N GLY A 121 11.69 0.55 -13.27
CA GLY A 121 10.93 1.17 -14.35
C GLY A 121 10.35 0.18 -15.37
N THR A 122 10.29 -1.13 -15.07
CA THR A 122 9.75 -2.16 -15.97
C THR A 122 8.25 -2.42 -15.78
N ALA A 123 7.65 -1.88 -14.72
CA ALA A 123 6.22 -1.84 -14.48
C ALA A 123 5.82 -0.50 -13.85
N ASP A 124 4.56 -0.10 -14.03
CA ASP A 124 4.00 1.10 -13.43
C ASP A 124 3.13 0.77 -12.21
N LEU A 125 2.51 -0.42 -12.21
CA LEU A 125 1.79 -1.00 -11.08
C LEU A 125 2.09 -2.49 -10.97
N VAL A 126 2.44 -2.95 -9.79
CA VAL A 126 2.63 -4.38 -9.47
C VAL A 126 1.62 -4.81 -8.41
N LEU A 127 1.02 -5.98 -8.62
CA LEU A 127 0.05 -6.61 -7.74
C LEU A 127 0.62 -7.94 -7.21
N GLY A 128 0.54 -8.17 -5.92
CA GLY A 128 0.82 -9.46 -5.31
C GLY A 128 -0.38 -10.39 -5.46
N ARG A 129 -0.30 -11.37 -6.36
CA ARG A 129 -1.32 -12.41 -6.54
C ARG A 129 -1.25 -13.39 -5.38
N ARG A 130 -2.33 -13.51 -4.61
CA ARG A 130 -2.42 -14.39 -3.46
C ARG A 130 -2.36 -15.87 -3.85
N ARG A 131 -1.40 -16.59 -3.27
CA ARG A 131 -1.26 -18.05 -3.36
C ARG A 131 -1.52 -18.64 -1.98
N PRO A 132 -2.73 -19.17 -1.70
CA PRO A 132 -3.05 -19.73 -0.41
C PRO A 132 -2.09 -20.85 -0.02
N THR A 133 -1.44 -20.74 1.14
CA THR A 133 -0.55 -21.76 1.67
C THR A 133 -1.30 -22.96 2.25
N VAL A 134 -2.53 -22.72 2.72
CA VAL A 134 -3.45 -23.75 3.20
C VAL A 134 -4.88 -23.46 2.71
N ARG A 135 -5.72 -24.50 2.57
CA ARG A 135 -7.09 -24.35 2.04
C ARG A 135 -7.95 -23.33 2.79
N ARG A 136 -7.78 -23.22 4.11
CA ARG A 136 -8.54 -22.29 4.96
C ARG A 136 -8.08 -20.83 4.85
N ALA A 137 -6.91 -20.57 4.28
CA ALA A 137 -6.41 -19.20 4.16
C ALA A 137 -7.31 -18.33 3.26
N TRP A 138 -7.94 -18.95 2.28
CA TRP A 138 -8.84 -18.24 1.36
C TRP A 138 -10.10 -19.07 1.10
N PRO A 139 -11.24 -18.71 1.71
CA PRO A 139 -12.50 -19.43 1.55
C PRO A 139 -12.95 -19.55 0.09
N THR A 140 -13.54 -20.67 -0.29
CA THR A 140 -13.93 -20.97 -1.69
C THR A 140 -14.85 -19.92 -2.30
N HIS A 141 -15.85 -19.44 -1.56
CA HIS A 141 -16.75 -18.38 -2.03
C HIS A 141 -16.01 -17.06 -2.33
N ALA A 142 -15.02 -16.70 -1.52
CA ALA A 142 -14.19 -15.50 -1.75
C ALA A 142 -13.26 -15.68 -2.98
N ARG A 143 -12.76 -16.91 -3.22
CA ARG A 143 -11.99 -17.24 -4.42
C ARG A 143 -12.83 -17.14 -5.69
N LEU A 144 -14.08 -17.65 -5.65
CA LEU A 144 -15.02 -17.55 -6.77
C LEU A 144 -15.41 -16.10 -7.06
N ALA A 145 -15.67 -15.31 -6.02
CA ALA A 145 -15.93 -13.88 -6.17
C ALA A 145 -14.73 -13.13 -6.79
N ASN A 146 -13.52 -13.45 -6.37
CA ASN A 146 -12.30 -12.87 -6.96
C ASN A 146 -12.12 -13.29 -8.43
N LEU A 147 -12.39 -14.55 -8.78
CA LEU A 147 -12.31 -15.03 -10.16
C LEU A 147 -13.29 -14.29 -11.06
N GLU A 148 -14.53 -14.11 -10.62
CA GLU A 148 -15.53 -13.34 -11.38
C GLU A 148 -15.13 -11.86 -11.49
N LEU A 149 -14.60 -11.27 -10.42
CA LEU A 149 -14.11 -9.91 -10.45
C LEU A 149 -12.94 -9.76 -11.44
N ALA A 150 -11.98 -10.68 -11.44
CA ALA A 150 -10.87 -10.70 -12.40
C ALA A 150 -11.38 -10.82 -13.86
N ARG A 151 -12.42 -11.63 -14.10
CA ARG A 151 -13.07 -11.73 -15.41
C ARG A 151 -13.72 -10.40 -15.83
N LEU A 152 -14.42 -9.72 -14.92
CA LEU A 152 -15.04 -8.42 -15.18
C LEU A 152 -13.99 -7.34 -15.47
N VAL A 153 -12.90 -7.32 -14.70
CA VAL A 153 -11.75 -6.43 -14.95
C VAL A 153 -11.18 -6.68 -16.33
N ARG A 154 -10.95 -7.95 -16.71
CA ARG A 154 -10.45 -8.29 -18.04
C ARG A 154 -11.37 -7.79 -19.15
N ARG A 155 -12.70 -7.94 -18.98
CA ARG A 155 -13.69 -7.43 -19.97
C ARG A 155 -13.65 -5.91 -20.09
N ARG A 156 -13.45 -5.20 -18.96
CA ARG A 156 -13.45 -3.73 -18.93
C ARG A 156 -12.13 -3.11 -19.40
N THR A 157 -11.00 -3.77 -19.14
CA THR A 157 -9.67 -3.17 -19.29
C THR A 157 -8.73 -3.92 -20.25
N GLY A 158 -9.08 -5.16 -20.64
CA GLY A 158 -8.17 -6.02 -21.40
C GLY A 158 -7.06 -6.69 -20.55
N LEU A 159 -6.82 -6.25 -19.32
CA LEU A 159 -5.79 -6.79 -18.44
C LEU A 159 -6.09 -8.24 -18.04
N ARG A 160 -5.10 -9.12 -18.16
CA ARG A 160 -5.19 -10.54 -17.76
C ARG A 160 -4.69 -10.71 -16.33
N LEU A 161 -5.47 -10.23 -15.36
CA LEU A 161 -5.20 -10.41 -13.94
C LEU A 161 -5.94 -11.63 -13.41
N HIS A 162 -5.33 -12.29 -12.42
CA HIS A 162 -5.91 -13.47 -11.75
C HIS A 162 -6.38 -13.14 -10.33
N ASP A 163 -5.83 -12.09 -9.74
CA ASP A 163 -6.18 -11.63 -8.39
C ASP A 163 -6.10 -10.10 -8.30
N LEU A 164 -6.95 -9.52 -7.47
CA LEU A 164 -6.88 -8.11 -7.08
C LEU A 164 -6.27 -8.01 -5.67
N GLY A 165 -5.10 -8.62 -5.51
CA GLY A 165 -4.41 -8.70 -4.23
C GLY A 165 -4.16 -7.34 -3.57
N PRO A 166 -4.14 -7.28 -2.23
CA PRO A 166 -3.94 -6.04 -1.50
C PRO A 166 -2.47 -5.58 -1.49
N MET A 167 -1.50 -6.52 -1.61
CA MET A 167 -0.09 -6.15 -1.71
C MET A 167 0.19 -5.52 -3.07
N ARG A 168 0.71 -4.28 -3.10
CA ARG A 168 0.89 -3.51 -4.34
C ARG A 168 2.07 -2.58 -4.25
N ALA A 169 2.61 -2.20 -5.42
CA ALA A 169 3.63 -1.16 -5.54
C ALA A 169 3.37 -0.29 -6.77
N ALA A 170 3.57 1.01 -6.63
CA ALA A 170 3.51 1.99 -7.72
C ALA A 170 4.35 3.23 -7.37
N ARG A 171 4.65 4.08 -8.37
CA ARG A 171 5.23 5.40 -8.11
C ARG A 171 4.17 6.32 -7.49
N ARG A 172 4.55 7.01 -6.41
CA ARG A 172 3.65 7.83 -5.59
C ARG A 172 2.93 8.91 -6.41
N GLU A 173 3.68 9.75 -7.12
CA GLU A 173 3.10 10.87 -7.88
C GLU A 173 2.20 10.37 -9.02
N ALA A 174 2.63 9.32 -9.73
CA ALA A 174 1.81 8.72 -10.77
C ALA A 174 0.49 8.17 -10.21
N LEU A 175 0.54 7.54 -9.03
CA LEU A 175 -0.65 6.99 -8.38
C LEU A 175 -1.60 8.08 -7.87
N LEU A 176 -1.08 9.20 -7.36
CA LEU A 176 -1.86 10.39 -7.02
C LEU A 176 -2.53 10.98 -8.26
N GLY A 177 -1.79 11.03 -9.38
CA GLY A 177 -2.28 11.51 -10.67
C GLY A 177 -3.44 10.70 -11.25
N LEU A 178 -3.62 9.43 -10.85
CA LEU A 178 -4.79 8.65 -11.27
C LEU A 178 -6.13 9.20 -10.75
N GLY A 179 -6.12 10.11 -9.79
CA GLY A 179 -7.32 10.75 -9.28
C GLY A 179 -8.32 9.78 -8.65
N LEU A 180 -7.83 8.84 -7.81
CA LEU A 180 -8.68 7.86 -7.14
C LEU A 180 -9.65 8.54 -6.18
N THR A 181 -10.94 8.29 -6.35
CA THR A 181 -12.02 8.94 -5.59
C THR A 181 -12.77 8.02 -4.64
N ASP A 182 -12.77 6.69 -4.91
CA ASP A 182 -13.37 5.74 -3.98
C ASP A 182 -12.63 5.77 -2.63
N ARG A 183 -13.39 5.80 -1.53
CA ARG A 183 -12.83 5.81 -0.17
C ARG A 183 -13.23 4.57 0.63
N ARG A 184 -13.85 3.60 -0.05
CA ARG A 184 -14.36 2.37 0.55
C ARG A 184 -13.69 1.16 -0.08
N SER A 185 -14.49 0.13 -0.37
CA SER A 185 -14.00 -1.16 -0.88
C SER A 185 -13.66 -1.16 -2.37
N GLY A 186 -14.09 -0.15 -3.12
CA GLY A 186 -13.79 -0.01 -4.55
C GLY A 186 -12.39 0.53 -4.85
N TYR A 187 -11.70 1.13 -3.88
CA TYR A 187 -10.40 1.77 -4.08
C TYR A 187 -9.34 0.86 -4.75
N PRO A 188 -9.15 -0.42 -4.32
CA PRO A 188 -8.20 -1.32 -4.96
C PRO A 188 -8.56 -1.64 -6.43
N LEU A 189 -9.86 -1.77 -6.72
CA LEU A 189 -10.34 -2.01 -8.08
C LEU A 189 -10.21 -0.75 -8.94
N GLN A 190 -10.56 0.41 -8.39
CA GLN A 190 -10.43 1.69 -9.09
C GLN A 190 -8.97 1.97 -9.48
N MET A 191 -8.02 1.63 -8.62
CA MET A 191 -6.59 1.74 -8.92
C MET A 191 -6.23 0.96 -10.19
N VAL A 192 -6.69 -0.28 -10.32
CA VAL A 192 -6.41 -1.14 -11.48
C VAL A 192 -7.11 -0.61 -12.74
N VAL A 193 -8.38 -0.23 -12.64
CA VAL A 193 -9.15 0.29 -13.79
C VAL A 193 -8.54 1.60 -14.29
N ARG A 194 -8.17 2.50 -13.39
CA ARG A 194 -7.54 3.78 -13.75
C ARG A 194 -6.12 3.61 -14.31
N ALA A 195 -5.35 2.67 -13.76
CA ALA A 195 -4.05 2.30 -14.30
C ALA A 195 -4.18 1.78 -15.74
N ALA A 196 -5.19 0.96 -16.01
CA ALA A 196 -5.47 0.47 -17.37
C ALA A 196 -5.92 1.61 -18.31
N ASP A 197 -6.85 2.47 -17.85
CA ASP A 197 -7.31 3.64 -18.62
C ASP A 197 -6.14 4.60 -18.94
N ALA A 198 -5.09 4.63 -18.10
CA ALA A 198 -3.87 5.41 -18.29
C ALA A 198 -2.75 4.63 -19.03
N ASP A 199 -3.04 3.45 -19.55
CA ASP A 199 -2.10 2.62 -20.32
C ASP A 199 -0.86 2.20 -19.51
N TRP A 200 -1.03 1.95 -18.20
CA TRP A 200 0.06 1.52 -17.34
C TRP A 200 0.43 0.07 -17.60
N ARG A 201 1.72 -0.23 -17.45
CA ARG A 201 2.24 -1.60 -17.46
C ARG A 201 1.94 -2.25 -16.11
N VAL A 202 0.84 -3.01 -16.06
CA VAL A 202 0.40 -3.71 -14.85
C VAL A 202 0.95 -5.13 -14.85
N ARG A 203 1.57 -5.57 -13.74
CA ARG A 203 2.12 -6.91 -13.55
C ARG A 203 1.56 -7.58 -12.31
N GLU A 204 1.46 -8.90 -12.34
CA GLU A 204 1.20 -9.75 -11.16
C GLU A 204 2.45 -10.55 -10.80
N LEU A 205 2.70 -10.67 -9.50
CA LEU A 205 3.70 -11.58 -8.92
C LEU A 205 3.03 -12.46 -7.88
N ASP A 206 3.33 -13.76 -7.87
CA ASP A 206 2.77 -14.67 -6.88
C ASP A 206 3.36 -14.38 -5.49
N VAL A 207 2.47 -14.25 -4.50
CA VAL A 207 2.83 -14.05 -3.09
C VAL A 207 2.11 -15.08 -2.22
N PRO A 208 2.79 -15.77 -1.30
CA PRO A 208 2.16 -16.65 -0.32
C PRO A 208 1.09 -15.90 0.46
N TYR A 209 -0.06 -16.54 0.66
CA TYR A 209 -1.19 -15.99 1.42
C TYR A 209 -1.54 -16.94 2.56
N THR A 210 -1.38 -16.46 3.78
CA THR A 210 -1.63 -17.22 5.02
C THR A 210 -2.98 -16.86 5.64
N PRO A 211 -3.50 -17.65 6.58
CA PRO A 211 -4.63 -17.23 7.38
C PRO A 211 -4.31 -15.95 8.14
N ARG A 212 -5.25 -14.99 8.09
CA ARG A 212 -5.13 -13.74 8.85
C ARG A 212 -5.19 -13.95 10.34
N VAL A 213 -4.59 -13.06 11.09
CA VAL A 213 -4.83 -12.88 12.51
C VAL A 213 -6.09 -12.03 12.68
N GLY A 214 -7.05 -12.47 13.50
CA GLY A 214 -8.30 -11.73 13.70
C GLY A 214 -9.40 -12.00 12.65
N ARG A 215 -10.39 -11.07 12.56
CA ARG A 215 -11.59 -11.21 11.73
C ARG A 215 -11.59 -10.23 10.58
N SER A 216 -12.16 -10.62 9.41
CA SER A 216 -12.34 -9.71 8.28
C SER A 216 -13.28 -8.56 8.63
N LYS A 217 -12.82 -7.33 8.43
CA LYS A 217 -13.59 -6.09 8.67
C LYS A 217 -14.45 -5.71 7.45
N VAL A 218 -14.12 -6.20 6.26
CA VAL A 218 -14.81 -5.86 5.01
C VAL A 218 -15.88 -6.88 4.67
N THR A 219 -15.54 -8.18 4.68
CA THR A 219 -16.44 -9.26 4.22
C THR A 219 -17.00 -10.09 5.38
N GLY A 220 -16.74 -9.71 6.63
CA GLY A 220 -17.22 -10.43 7.82
C GLY A 220 -18.71 -10.30 8.10
N THR A 221 -19.43 -9.41 7.39
CA THR A 221 -20.88 -9.19 7.54
C THR A 221 -21.56 -9.17 6.19
N TRP A 222 -22.84 -9.58 6.15
CA TRP A 222 -23.69 -9.52 4.95
C TRP A 222 -23.77 -8.10 4.35
N ARG A 223 -23.95 -7.09 5.21
CA ARG A 223 -23.97 -5.67 4.79
C ARG A 223 -22.65 -5.21 4.21
N GLY A 224 -21.52 -5.62 4.80
CA GLY A 224 -20.20 -5.30 4.31
C GLY A 224 -19.94 -5.90 2.92
N THR A 225 -20.30 -7.17 2.73
CA THR A 225 -20.19 -7.85 1.44
C THR A 225 -21.04 -7.17 0.36
N TRP A 226 -22.30 -6.84 0.67
CA TRP A 226 -23.19 -6.17 -0.28
C TRP A 226 -22.67 -4.78 -0.68
N ASN A 227 -22.19 -4.00 0.29
CA ASN A 227 -21.58 -2.70 0.03
C ASN A 227 -20.33 -2.82 -0.85
N ALA A 228 -19.47 -3.81 -0.58
CA ALA A 228 -18.28 -4.05 -1.40
C ALA A 228 -18.64 -4.38 -2.85
N VAL A 229 -19.63 -5.24 -3.08
CA VAL A 229 -20.11 -5.58 -4.43
C VAL A 229 -20.68 -4.35 -5.14
N ARG A 230 -21.45 -3.51 -4.43
CA ARG A 230 -22.00 -2.27 -4.99
C ARG A 230 -20.89 -1.29 -5.40
N ASP A 231 -19.93 -1.07 -4.51
CA ASP A 231 -18.81 -0.17 -4.75
C ASP A 231 -17.97 -0.66 -5.97
N MET A 232 -17.71 -1.95 -6.06
CA MET A 232 -16.98 -2.55 -7.18
C MET A 232 -17.76 -2.45 -8.51
N ARG A 233 -19.08 -2.62 -8.49
CA ARG A 233 -19.93 -2.44 -9.69
C ARG A 233 -19.91 -0.98 -10.17
N ALA A 234 -19.98 -0.03 -9.26
CA ALA A 234 -19.89 1.40 -9.59
C ALA A 234 -18.56 1.74 -10.28
N VAL A 235 -17.45 1.19 -9.78
CA VAL A 235 -16.12 1.38 -10.41
C VAL A 235 -16.07 0.79 -11.82
N LEU A 236 -16.60 -0.42 -12.02
CA LEU A 236 -16.61 -1.08 -13.34
C LEU A 236 -17.51 -0.39 -14.36
N ALA A 237 -18.60 0.22 -13.90
CA ALA A 237 -19.56 0.93 -14.76
C ALA A 237 -19.11 2.37 -15.08
N ALA A 238 -18.11 2.89 -14.38
CA ALA A 238 -17.62 4.25 -14.63
C ALA A 238 -16.99 4.34 -16.04
N PRO A 239 -17.27 5.43 -16.78
CA PRO A 239 -16.66 5.62 -18.09
C PRO A 239 -15.13 5.75 -17.96
N PRO A 240 -14.36 5.37 -19.02
CA PRO A 240 -12.95 5.65 -19.08
C PRO A 240 -12.69 7.14 -18.83
N GLN A 241 -11.71 7.45 -18.01
CA GLN A 241 -11.31 8.84 -17.82
C GLN A 241 -10.01 9.10 -18.58
N PRO A 242 -9.84 10.31 -19.16
CA PRO A 242 -8.61 10.65 -19.83
C PRO A 242 -7.43 10.47 -18.86
N ALA A 243 -6.37 9.85 -19.37
CA ALA A 243 -5.14 9.68 -18.63
C ALA A 243 -4.58 11.06 -18.23
N PRO A 244 -4.06 11.23 -17.02
CA PRO A 244 -3.27 12.41 -16.69
C PRO A 244 -2.08 12.51 -17.66
N PRO A 245 -1.60 13.72 -17.98
CA PRO A 245 -0.39 13.90 -18.80
C PRO A 245 0.74 13.06 -18.22
N ARG A 246 1.41 12.27 -19.04
CA ARG A 246 2.59 11.49 -18.62
C ARG A 246 3.73 12.46 -18.37
N GLU A 247 4.03 12.76 -17.12
CA GLU A 247 5.29 13.39 -16.79
C GLU A 247 6.42 12.40 -17.07
N HIS A 248 7.27 12.80 -18.02
CA HIS A 248 8.56 12.21 -18.45
C HIS A 248 8.85 10.76 -18.01
N ARG A 249 8.60 9.83 -18.93
CA ARG A 249 9.34 8.58 -19.01
C ARG A 249 10.81 8.92 -19.26
N PRO A 250 11.80 8.44 -18.48
CA PRO A 250 13.16 8.41 -18.99
C PRO A 250 13.13 7.61 -20.28
N ALA A 251 13.60 8.22 -21.35
CA ALA A 251 13.62 7.65 -22.69
C ALA A 251 14.27 6.26 -22.67
N ASP A 252 13.67 5.32 -23.41
CA ASP A 252 14.28 4.04 -23.77
C ASP A 252 15.60 4.30 -24.53
N THR A 253 16.71 4.41 -23.78
CA THR A 253 18.07 4.42 -24.34
C THR A 253 18.58 2.99 -24.57
N ALA A 254 17.73 2.10 -25.06
CA ALA A 254 18.10 0.76 -25.49
C ALA A 254 17.74 0.57 -26.97
N GLY A 255 18.38 1.35 -27.86
CA GLY A 255 18.07 1.27 -29.29
C GLY A 255 19.03 2.01 -30.18
N ALA A 256 20.35 1.96 -29.90
CA ALA A 256 21.35 2.40 -30.92
C ALA A 256 22.72 1.75 -30.61
N LEU A 257 22.83 0.47 -30.85
CA LEU A 257 24.10 -0.19 -31.21
C LEU A 257 23.75 -1.29 -32.21
N ARG A 258 23.77 -0.88 -33.47
CA ARG A 258 24.03 -1.78 -34.59
C ARG A 258 25.47 -1.58 -35.05
#